data_6911433f76d00f5b9f022de53ed99bf3
#
_entry.id   6911433f76d00f5b9f022de53ed99bf3
#
_cell.length_a   1.000
_cell.length_b   1.000
_cell.length_c   1.000
_cell.angle_alpha   90.00
_cell.angle_beta   90.00
_cell.angle_gamma   90.00
#
_symmetry.space_group_name_H-M   'P 1'
#
loop_
_entity.id
_entity.type
_entity.pdbx_description
1 polymer ?
#
loop_
_entity_poly.entity_id
_entity_poly.type
_entity_poly.pdbx_seq_one_letter_code
_entity_poly.pdbx_strand_id
1 'polypeptide(L)'
;MIYGTAGLTAGLSVIEYLDQGLKPEDGPIAVTGASGGVGSLGIGMLKDQGYSVTAITNKTDDDDRLGALGAEAILQSTEFDSENPKHLLTPRWAGVMDTLGGTILANLIKETKYGGVVTNCGMVAGNQMNVSVFPFLIRGVRLIGIDSVLCPVATRERVWKMLASQWGKSKIDQAYTEITLENLAEALARKNAGELRGRILVNLTN
;
A
#
# COMPACT_ATOMS: atom_id res chain seq x y z
N MET A 1 -5.55 -18.59 1.65
CA MET A 1 -4.57 -17.79 2.45
C MET A 1 -3.84 -16.68 1.69
N ILE A 2 -4.02 -16.54 0.37
CA ILE A 2 -3.32 -15.51 -0.44
C ILE A 2 -3.48 -14.11 0.19
N TYR A 3 -4.70 -13.69 0.46
CA TYR A 3 -4.96 -12.41 1.12
C TYR A 3 -4.40 -12.35 2.54
N GLY A 4 -4.79 -13.27 3.42
CA GLY A 4 -4.35 -13.29 4.81
C GLY A 4 -4.44 -11.93 5.51
N THR A 5 -3.53 -11.66 6.43
CA THR A 5 -3.43 -10.36 7.13
C THR A 5 -3.11 -9.22 6.16
N ALA A 6 -2.26 -9.46 5.14
CA ALA A 6 -1.89 -8.41 4.19
C ALA A 6 -3.10 -7.92 3.37
N GLY A 7 -3.96 -8.85 2.92
CA GLY A 7 -5.20 -8.48 2.22
C GLY A 7 -6.20 -7.75 3.12
N LEU A 8 -6.33 -8.18 4.38
CA LEU A 8 -7.12 -7.45 5.36
C LEU A 8 -6.60 -6.02 5.55
N THR A 9 -5.28 -5.85 5.73
CA THR A 9 -4.65 -4.54 5.94
C THR A 9 -4.84 -3.63 4.73
N ALA A 10 -4.59 -4.14 3.52
CA ALA A 10 -4.83 -3.39 2.28
C ALA A 10 -6.31 -3.00 2.13
N GLY A 11 -7.22 -3.94 2.40
CA GLY A 11 -8.66 -3.69 2.35
C GLY A 11 -9.14 -2.65 3.36
N LEU A 12 -8.58 -2.64 4.57
CA LEU A 12 -8.86 -1.58 5.57
C LEU A 12 -8.44 -0.21 5.05
N SER A 13 -7.26 -0.09 4.42
CA SER A 13 -6.83 1.17 3.80
C SER A 13 -7.80 1.62 2.70
N VAL A 14 -8.27 0.71 1.84
CA VAL A 14 -9.22 1.04 0.78
C VAL A 14 -10.57 1.48 1.35
N ILE A 15 -11.05 0.82 2.41
CA ILE A 15 -12.30 1.22 3.09
C ILE A 15 -12.19 2.65 3.62
N GLU A 16 -11.06 3.05 4.20
CA GLU A 16 -10.87 4.41 4.68
C GLU A 16 -11.01 5.43 3.55
N TYR A 17 -10.48 5.17 2.34
CA TYR A 17 -10.68 6.08 1.21
C TYR A 17 -12.15 6.20 0.84
N LEU A 18 -12.88 5.09 0.76
CA LEU A 18 -14.30 5.09 0.44
C LEU A 18 -15.13 5.83 1.51
N ASP A 19 -14.85 5.58 2.79
CA ASP A 19 -15.58 6.18 3.91
C ASP A 19 -15.27 7.68 4.07
N GLN A 20 -14.07 8.12 3.69
CA GLN A 20 -13.70 9.55 3.61
C GLN A 20 -14.21 10.22 2.34
N GLY A 21 -14.87 9.50 1.44
CA GLY A 21 -15.45 10.03 0.21
C GLY A 21 -14.45 10.38 -0.87
N LEU A 22 -13.24 9.79 -0.83
CA LEU A 22 -12.24 9.95 -1.90
C LEU A 22 -12.75 9.29 -3.18
N LYS A 23 -12.62 9.98 -4.30
CA LYS A 23 -13.11 9.52 -5.60
C LYS A 23 -11.96 9.36 -6.61
N PRO A 24 -12.11 8.49 -7.63
CA PRO A 24 -11.11 8.32 -8.68
C PRO A 24 -10.70 9.62 -9.39
N GLU A 25 -11.65 10.54 -9.60
CA GLU A 25 -11.42 11.82 -10.25
C GLU A 25 -10.61 12.83 -9.41
N ASP A 26 -10.44 12.61 -8.11
CA ASP A 26 -9.64 13.50 -7.23
C ASP A 26 -8.14 13.41 -7.56
N GLY A 27 -7.72 12.28 -8.15
CA GLY A 27 -6.37 12.08 -8.66
C GLY A 27 -5.75 10.74 -8.23
N PRO A 28 -4.45 10.55 -8.49
CA PRO A 28 -3.78 9.28 -8.24
C PRO A 28 -3.59 9.00 -6.76
N ILE A 29 -3.59 7.71 -6.42
CA ILE A 29 -3.18 7.19 -5.12
C ILE A 29 -1.76 6.63 -5.23
N ALA A 30 -0.86 7.10 -4.36
CA ALA A 30 0.47 6.54 -4.20
C ALA A 30 0.43 5.33 -3.27
N VAL A 31 1.09 4.23 -3.64
CA VAL A 31 1.21 3.01 -2.82
C VAL A 31 2.68 2.76 -2.55
N THR A 32 3.14 2.93 -1.31
CA THR A 32 4.53 2.65 -0.93
C THR A 32 4.74 1.18 -0.58
N GLY A 33 5.99 0.71 -0.71
CA GLY A 33 6.29 -0.71 -0.53
C GLY A 33 5.47 -1.58 -1.50
N ALA A 34 5.23 -1.06 -2.69
CA ALA A 34 4.33 -1.60 -3.72
C ALA A 34 4.64 -3.06 -4.08
N SER A 35 5.92 -3.44 -4.07
CA SER A 35 6.36 -4.82 -4.33
C SER A 35 6.10 -5.79 -3.18
N GLY A 36 5.71 -5.29 -2.01
CA GLY A 36 5.42 -6.10 -0.82
C GLY A 36 4.01 -6.70 -0.81
N GLY A 37 3.73 -7.50 0.21
CA GLY A 37 2.46 -8.22 0.32
C GLY A 37 1.23 -7.31 0.47
N VAL A 38 1.31 -6.22 1.24
CA VAL A 38 0.20 -5.26 1.42
C VAL A 38 0.08 -4.39 0.18
N GLY A 39 1.21 -3.78 -0.27
CA GLY A 39 1.21 -2.86 -1.39
C GLY A 39 0.70 -3.49 -2.68
N SER A 40 1.18 -4.70 -3.02
CA SER A 40 0.76 -5.39 -4.24
C SER A 40 -0.74 -5.74 -4.26
N LEU A 41 -1.28 -6.19 -3.13
CA LEU A 41 -2.72 -6.43 -3.00
C LEU A 41 -3.52 -5.13 -3.03
N GLY A 42 -3.00 -4.07 -2.39
CA GLY A 42 -3.61 -2.74 -2.38
C GLY A 42 -3.75 -2.15 -3.79
N ILE A 43 -2.71 -2.29 -4.63
CA ILE A 43 -2.76 -1.84 -6.03
C ILE A 43 -3.95 -2.46 -6.77
N GLY A 44 -4.09 -3.79 -6.69
CA GLY A 44 -5.20 -4.49 -7.35
C GLY A 44 -6.57 -4.03 -6.84
N MET A 45 -6.72 -3.90 -5.52
CA MET A 45 -7.98 -3.44 -4.91
C MET A 45 -8.34 -2.01 -5.31
N LEU A 46 -7.37 -1.09 -5.31
CA LEU A 46 -7.56 0.30 -5.73
C LEU A 46 -7.94 0.39 -7.21
N LYS A 47 -7.28 -0.40 -8.06
CA LYS A 47 -7.60 -0.46 -9.49
C LYS A 47 -9.01 -0.98 -9.74
N ASP A 48 -9.45 -2.00 -8.98
CA ASP A 48 -10.83 -2.52 -9.07
C ASP A 48 -11.89 -1.48 -8.64
N GLN A 49 -11.50 -0.48 -7.83
CA GLN A 49 -12.33 0.67 -7.46
C GLN A 49 -12.21 1.86 -8.44
N GLY A 50 -11.46 1.70 -9.52
CA GLY A 50 -11.30 2.71 -10.56
C GLY A 50 -10.26 3.80 -10.28
N TYR A 51 -9.49 3.69 -9.20
CA TYR A 51 -8.43 4.67 -8.91
C TYR A 51 -7.24 4.52 -9.87
N SER A 52 -6.66 5.64 -10.24
CA SER A 52 -5.30 5.70 -10.81
C SER A 52 -4.28 5.41 -9.71
N VAL A 53 -3.38 4.48 -9.93
CA VAL A 53 -2.43 4.02 -8.92
C VAL A 53 -1.00 4.25 -9.36
N THR A 54 -0.20 4.91 -8.52
CA THR A 54 1.25 5.02 -8.67
C THR A 54 1.93 4.12 -7.64
N ALA A 55 2.67 3.13 -8.12
CA ALA A 55 3.47 2.25 -7.27
C ALA A 55 4.79 2.93 -6.89
N ILE A 56 5.15 2.91 -5.60
CA ILE A 56 6.43 3.41 -5.08
C ILE A 56 7.19 2.23 -4.48
N THR A 57 8.35 1.90 -5.07
CA THR A 57 9.14 0.73 -4.69
C THR A 57 10.63 1.02 -4.81
N ASN A 58 11.45 0.23 -4.11
CA ASN A 58 12.91 0.19 -4.30
C ASN A 58 13.37 -0.95 -5.24
N LYS A 59 12.43 -1.66 -5.86
CA LYS A 59 12.71 -2.77 -6.77
C LYS A 59 12.69 -2.26 -8.21
N THR A 60 13.79 -2.48 -8.93
CA THR A 60 13.96 -2.02 -10.31
C THR A 60 13.53 -3.06 -11.36
N ASP A 61 13.19 -4.28 -10.93
CA ASP A 61 12.87 -5.43 -11.75
C ASP A 61 11.45 -5.97 -11.54
N ASP A 62 10.54 -5.12 -11.06
CA ASP A 62 9.16 -5.50 -10.69
C ASP A 62 8.08 -4.75 -11.50
N ASP A 63 8.48 -3.95 -12.47
CA ASP A 63 7.60 -3.03 -13.20
C ASP A 63 6.50 -3.77 -13.95
N ASP A 64 6.83 -4.85 -14.66
CA ASP A 64 5.86 -5.64 -15.41
C ASP A 64 4.78 -6.22 -14.49
N ARG A 65 5.18 -6.75 -13.33
CA ARG A 65 4.24 -7.31 -12.35
C ARG A 65 3.37 -6.24 -11.73
N LEU A 66 3.95 -5.10 -11.33
CA LEU A 66 3.20 -3.98 -10.75
C LEU A 66 2.23 -3.38 -11.77
N GLY A 67 2.64 -3.24 -13.04
CA GLY A 67 1.77 -2.86 -14.15
C GLY A 67 0.63 -3.85 -14.37
N ALA A 68 0.91 -5.15 -14.35
CA ALA A 68 -0.09 -6.21 -14.45
C ALA A 68 -1.10 -6.17 -13.29
N LEU A 69 -0.67 -5.82 -12.08
CA LEU A 69 -1.55 -5.59 -10.92
C LEU A 69 -2.44 -4.35 -11.06
N GLY A 70 -2.07 -3.40 -11.91
CA GLY A 70 -2.86 -2.20 -12.20
C GLY A 70 -2.20 -0.87 -11.84
N ALA A 71 -0.90 -0.86 -11.51
CA ALA A 71 -0.16 0.39 -11.39
C ALA A 71 -0.04 1.07 -12.78
N GLU A 72 -0.36 2.36 -12.85
CA GLU A 72 -0.27 3.17 -14.07
C GLU A 72 1.07 3.89 -14.19
N ALA A 73 1.74 4.08 -13.06
CA ALA A 73 3.09 4.63 -12.98
C ALA A 73 3.88 3.95 -11.86
N ILE A 74 5.19 3.92 -12.01
CA ILE A 74 6.11 3.35 -11.03
C ILE A 74 7.20 4.36 -10.74
N LEU A 75 7.46 4.64 -9.47
CA LEU A 75 8.47 5.56 -8.98
C LEU A 75 9.41 4.85 -8.00
N GLN A 76 10.64 5.31 -7.95
CA GLN A 76 11.61 4.79 -6.99
C GLN A 76 11.41 5.43 -5.62
N SER A 77 11.40 4.60 -4.57
CA SER A 77 11.23 5.10 -3.19
C SER A 77 12.37 6.05 -2.76
N THR A 78 13.55 5.95 -3.39
CA THR A 78 14.67 6.85 -3.17
C THR A 78 14.38 8.31 -3.55
N GLU A 79 13.39 8.58 -4.39
CA GLU A 79 12.93 9.93 -4.71
C GLU A 79 12.31 10.65 -3.49
N PHE A 80 11.84 9.87 -2.51
CA PHE A 80 11.12 10.35 -1.32
C PHE A 80 11.92 10.17 -0.01
N ASP A 81 13.11 9.57 -0.05
CA ASP A 81 13.85 9.16 1.15
C ASP A 81 14.81 10.21 1.69
N SER A 82 14.79 11.43 1.16
CA SER A 82 15.60 12.53 1.64
C SER A 82 14.73 13.54 2.39
N GLU A 83 15.22 14.04 3.55
CA GLU A 83 14.51 15.09 4.27
C GLU A 83 14.34 16.34 3.40
N ASN A 84 13.11 16.83 3.35
CA ASN A 84 12.77 18.07 2.67
C ASN A 84 12.37 19.13 3.70
N PRO A 85 13.08 20.28 3.79
CA PRO A 85 12.79 21.30 4.79
C PRO A 85 11.48 22.06 4.54
N LYS A 86 10.90 21.95 3.35
CA LYS A 86 9.63 22.61 3.03
C LYS A 86 8.48 21.98 3.81
N HIS A 87 7.60 22.82 4.31
CA HIS A 87 6.39 22.36 5.03
C HIS A 87 5.32 21.76 4.12
N LEU A 88 5.27 22.23 2.87
CA LEU A 88 4.37 21.75 1.82
C LEU A 88 5.17 21.59 0.51
N LEU A 89 4.87 20.54 -0.21
CA LEU A 89 5.38 20.26 -1.55
C LEU A 89 4.28 20.44 -2.60
N THR A 90 4.62 20.33 -3.87
CA THR A 90 3.65 20.38 -4.96
C THR A 90 2.62 19.26 -4.79
N PRO A 91 1.31 19.56 -4.76
CA PRO A 91 0.28 18.54 -4.57
C PRO A 91 0.24 17.57 -5.74
N ARG A 92 0.37 16.27 -5.44
CA ARG A 92 0.34 15.19 -6.44
C ARG A 92 -0.75 14.17 -6.14
N TRP A 93 -0.88 13.73 -4.88
CA TRP A 93 -1.62 12.56 -4.47
C TRP A 93 -2.99 12.93 -3.90
N ALA A 94 -4.06 12.31 -4.42
CA ALA A 94 -5.36 12.34 -3.77
C ALA A 94 -5.38 11.46 -2.53
N GLY A 95 -4.65 10.35 -2.56
CA GLY A 95 -4.45 9.46 -1.43
C GLY A 95 -3.05 8.84 -1.40
N VAL A 96 -2.67 8.31 -0.24
CA VAL A 96 -1.43 7.55 -0.04
C VAL A 96 -1.72 6.31 0.79
N MET A 97 -1.39 5.14 0.27
CA MET A 97 -1.36 3.89 1.03
C MET A 97 0.10 3.61 1.42
N ASP A 98 0.45 3.93 2.66
CA ASP A 98 1.83 3.81 3.11
C ASP A 98 2.06 2.54 3.93
N THR A 99 3.14 1.83 3.57
CA THR A 99 3.63 0.64 4.28
C THR A 99 5.06 0.82 4.80
N LEU A 100 5.68 1.97 4.57
CA LEU A 100 7.08 2.20 4.85
C LEU A 100 7.32 3.08 6.07
N GLY A 101 6.52 4.11 6.29
CA GLY A 101 6.75 5.08 7.35
C GLY A 101 7.93 6.03 7.06
N GLY A 102 8.49 6.60 8.12
CA GLY A 102 9.71 7.40 8.07
C GLY A 102 9.63 8.66 7.21
N THR A 103 10.77 9.04 6.62
CA THR A 103 10.93 10.22 5.76
C THR A 103 10.08 10.12 4.50
N ILE A 104 9.90 8.92 3.95
CA ILE A 104 9.07 8.68 2.76
C ILE A 104 7.62 9.10 3.05
N LEU A 105 7.03 8.62 4.15
CA LEU A 105 5.69 9.00 4.58
C LEU A 105 5.59 10.52 4.80
N ALA A 106 6.57 11.13 5.46
CA ALA A 106 6.59 12.56 5.72
C ALA A 106 6.53 13.40 4.43
N ASN A 107 7.30 13.01 3.41
CA ASN A 107 7.30 13.70 2.12
C ASN A 107 6.00 13.49 1.34
N LEU A 108 5.45 12.29 1.35
CA LEU A 108 4.17 12.01 0.69
C LEU A 108 2.99 12.77 1.33
N ILE A 109 2.99 12.94 2.67
CA ILE A 109 2.02 13.81 3.36
C ILE A 109 2.13 15.24 2.84
N LYS A 110 3.36 15.78 2.68
CA LYS A 110 3.60 17.14 2.15
C LYS A 110 3.15 17.30 0.70
N GLU A 111 3.12 16.21 -0.10
CA GLU A 111 2.66 16.17 -1.49
C GLU A 111 1.16 15.82 -1.64
N THR A 112 0.47 15.56 -0.55
CA THR A 112 -0.95 15.21 -0.60
C THR A 112 -1.80 16.44 -0.91
N LYS A 113 -2.79 16.27 -1.79
CA LYS A 113 -3.73 17.29 -2.22
C LYS A 113 -4.67 17.72 -1.10
N TYR A 114 -5.41 18.82 -1.31
CA TYR A 114 -6.44 19.29 -0.42
C TYR A 114 -7.51 18.20 -0.19
N GLY A 115 -7.83 17.95 1.08
CA GLY A 115 -8.79 16.90 1.49
C GLY A 115 -8.30 15.47 1.30
N GLY A 116 -7.05 15.27 0.87
CA GLY A 116 -6.52 13.94 0.60
C GLY A 116 -6.37 13.07 1.85
N VAL A 117 -6.31 11.75 1.63
CA VAL A 117 -6.31 10.74 2.69
C VAL A 117 -5.04 9.90 2.62
N VAL A 118 -4.32 9.86 3.73
CA VAL A 118 -3.09 9.06 3.89
C VAL A 118 -3.38 7.95 4.90
N THR A 119 -3.23 6.70 4.50
CA THR A 119 -3.27 5.55 5.40
C THR A 119 -1.87 5.03 5.64
N ASN A 120 -1.55 4.67 6.88
CA ASN A 120 -0.27 4.07 7.24
C ASN A 120 -0.47 2.76 8.01
N CYS A 121 0.18 1.70 7.57
CA CYS A 121 0.15 0.39 8.20
C CYS A 121 1.53 -0.22 8.45
N GLY A 122 2.61 0.51 8.17
CA GLY A 122 3.97 -0.01 8.30
C GLY A 122 5.00 1.04 8.69
N MET A 123 6.18 0.55 9.09
CA MET A 123 7.30 1.39 9.54
C MET A 123 8.67 0.81 9.11
N VAL A 124 8.72 0.17 7.92
CA VAL A 124 9.93 -0.51 7.44
C VAL A 124 11.07 0.45 7.19
N ALA A 125 10.79 1.68 6.72
CA ALA A 125 11.78 2.73 6.50
C ALA A 125 11.98 3.63 7.72
N GLY A 126 11.19 3.45 8.77
CA GLY A 126 11.34 4.19 10.03
C GLY A 126 10.03 4.36 10.78
N ASN A 127 10.12 4.49 12.10
CA ASN A 127 8.98 4.68 13.01
C ASN A 127 8.78 6.14 13.42
N GLN A 128 9.60 7.06 12.92
CA GLN A 128 9.50 8.49 13.17
C GLN A 128 9.36 9.23 11.85
N MET A 129 8.57 10.29 11.85
CA MET A 129 8.42 11.18 10.69
C MET A 129 8.50 12.64 11.12
N ASN A 130 9.23 13.45 10.35
CA ASN A 130 9.33 14.89 10.56
C ASN A 130 8.39 15.62 9.60
N VAL A 131 7.18 15.94 10.06
CA VAL A 131 6.18 16.67 9.31
C VAL A 131 5.58 17.78 10.16
N SER A 132 5.44 18.98 9.57
CA SER A 132 4.77 20.09 10.23
C SER A 132 3.25 19.91 10.23
N VAL A 133 2.54 20.76 10.97
CA VAL A 133 1.06 20.74 10.98
C VAL A 133 0.42 21.31 9.70
N PHE A 134 1.21 21.94 8.81
CA PHE A 134 0.69 22.62 7.62
C PHE A 134 -0.14 21.75 6.67
N PRO A 135 0.26 20.50 6.31
CA PRO A 135 -0.58 19.64 5.49
C PRO A 135 -1.96 19.42 6.08
N PHE A 136 -2.05 19.26 7.39
CA PHE A 136 -3.30 19.03 8.11
C PHE A 136 -4.16 20.28 8.19
N LEU A 137 -3.58 21.43 8.55
CA LEU A 137 -4.32 22.69 8.73
C LEU A 137 -4.72 23.32 7.40
N ILE A 138 -3.79 23.41 6.43
CA ILE A 138 -4.00 24.19 5.21
C ILE A 138 -4.64 23.35 4.11
N ARG A 139 -4.33 22.05 4.07
CA ARG A 139 -4.87 21.15 3.04
C ARG A 139 -5.90 20.17 3.57
N GLY A 140 -6.17 20.14 4.88
CA GLY A 140 -7.12 19.21 5.47
C GLY A 140 -6.76 17.75 5.23
N VAL A 141 -5.45 17.44 5.07
CA VAL A 141 -4.96 16.08 4.90
C VAL A 141 -5.33 15.25 6.13
N ARG A 142 -5.81 14.04 5.91
CA ARG A 142 -6.12 13.07 6.96
C ARG A 142 -5.05 11.99 6.99
N LEU A 143 -4.43 11.76 8.15
CA LEU A 143 -3.51 10.65 8.38
C LEU A 143 -4.21 9.63 9.28
N ILE A 144 -4.36 8.41 8.79
CA ILE A 144 -5.13 7.34 9.43
C ILE A 144 -4.23 6.12 9.62
N GLY A 145 -4.05 5.70 10.87
CA GLY A 145 -3.36 4.45 11.19
C GLY A 145 -4.25 3.24 10.92
N ILE A 146 -3.71 2.21 10.29
CA ILE A 146 -4.43 0.97 9.96
C ILE A 146 -4.00 -0.13 10.92
N ASP A 147 -4.90 -0.47 11.85
CA ASP A 147 -4.71 -1.60 12.76
C ASP A 147 -5.52 -2.82 12.30
N SER A 148 -4.82 -3.80 11.74
CA SER A 148 -5.42 -5.07 11.33
C SER A 148 -5.48 -6.12 12.46
N VAL A 149 -4.87 -5.85 13.61
CA VAL A 149 -4.81 -6.79 14.74
C VAL A 149 -6.05 -6.67 15.62
N LEU A 150 -6.36 -5.45 16.07
CA LEU A 150 -7.50 -5.17 16.95
C LEU A 150 -8.72 -4.62 16.19
N CYS A 151 -8.68 -4.69 14.87
CA CYS A 151 -9.77 -4.26 14.00
C CYS A 151 -11.12 -4.85 14.45
N PRO A 152 -12.17 -4.02 14.62
CA PRO A 152 -13.51 -4.48 15.00
C PRO A 152 -14.04 -5.57 14.04
N VAL A 153 -14.73 -6.56 14.59
CA VAL A 153 -15.24 -7.72 13.81
C VAL A 153 -16.11 -7.25 12.63
N ALA A 154 -16.99 -6.28 12.83
CA ALA A 154 -17.86 -5.76 11.77
C ALA A 154 -17.06 -5.16 10.60
N THR A 155 -15.99 -4.40 10.89
CA THR A 155 -15.11 -3.82 9.86
C THR A 155 -14.32 -4.92 9.15
N ARG A 156 -13.81 -5.91 9.90
CA ARG A 156 -13.14 -7.09 9.34
C ARG A 156 -14.05 -7.86 8.39
N GLU A 157 -15.30 -8.12 8.78
CA GLU A 157 -16.29 -8.79 7.95
C GLU A 157 -16.60 -7.99 6.67
N ARG A 158 -16.68 -6.67 6.76
CA ARG A 158 -16.87 -5.80 5.59
C ARG A 158 -15.73 -5.99 4.58
N VAL A 159 -14.48 -5.97 5.04
CA VAL A 159 -13.32 -6.22 4.16
C VAL A 159 -13.41 -7.59 3.50
N TRP A 160 -13.68 -8.65 4.26
CA TRP A 160 -13.78 -10.00 3.71
C TRP A 160 -14.93 -10.16 2.70
N LYS A 161 -16.07 -9.51 2.93
CA LYS A 161 -17.18 -9.49 1.96
C LYS A 161 -16.77 -8.81 0.64
N MET A 162 -16.04 -7.67 0.73
CA MET A 162 -15.55 -6.97 -0.46
C MET A 162 -14.47 -7.78 -1.20
N LEU A 163 -13.54 -8.41 -0.49
CA LEU A 163 -12.57 -9.34 -1.08
C LEU A 163 -13.25 -10.54 -1.76
N ALA A 164 -14.32 -11.07 -1.18
CA ALA A 164 -15.07 -12.18 -1.77
C ALA A 164 -15.84 -11.79 -3.03
N SER A 165 -16.26 -10.53 -3.18
CA SER A 165 -17.16 -10.09 -4.25
C SER A 165 -16.52 -9.16 -5.29
N GLN A 166 -15.69 -8.22 -4.90
CA GLN A 166 -15.31 -7.08 -5.73
C GLN A 166 -13.81 -6.93 -5.97
N TRP A 167 -12.93 -7.28 -5.01
CA TRP A 167 -11.54 -6.87 -5.02
C TRP A 167 -10.56 -7.96 -5.45
N GLY A 168 -9.61 -7.58 -6.30
CA GLY A 168 -8.36 -8.30 -6.55
C GLY A 168 -8.48 -9.66 -7.23
N LYS A 169 -9.69 -10.09 -7.63
CA LYS A 169 -9.87 -11.44 -8.18
C LYS A 169 -9.21 -11.64 -9.53
N SER A 170 -9.30 -10.66 -10.41
CA SER A 170 -8.84 -10.77 -11.79
C SER A 170 -7.30 -10.82 -11.92
N LYS A 171 -6.57 -10.42 -10.88
CA LYS A 171 -5.11 -10.26 -10.92
C LYS A 171 -4.40 -10.89 -9.73
N ILE A 172 -5.11 -11.70 -8.96
CA ILE A 172 -4.57 -12.30 -7.73
C ILE A 172 -3.34 -13.19 -8.00
N ASP A 173 -3.29 -13.82 -9.16
CA ASP A 173 -2.16 -14.68 -9.55
C ASP A 173 -0.83 -13.92 -9.68
N GLN A 174 -0.89 -12.61 -9.89
CA GLN A 174 0.29 -11.74 -9.92
C GLN A 174 0.74 -11.31 -8.51
N ALA A 175 -0.09 -11.56 -7.49
CA ALA A 175 0.17 -11.10 -6.14
C ALA A 175 0.89 -12.13 -5.27
N TYR A 176 1.05 -13.38 -5.72
CA TYR A 176 1.68 -14.43 -4.90
C TYR A 176 2.52 -15.40 -5.74
N THR A 177 3.43 -16.09 -5.05
CA THR A 177 4.17 -17.24 -5.56
C THR A 177 3.86 -18.44 -4.67
N GLU A 178 3.55 -19.59 -5.28
CA GLU A 178 3.34 -20.84 -4.55
C GLU A 178 4.66 -21.60 -4.41
N ILE A 179 4.93 -22.14 -3.23
CA ILE A 179 6.08 -22.97 -2.92
C ILE A 179 5.65 -24.20 -2.13
N THR A 180 6.49 -25.24 -2.11
CA THR A 180 6.33 -26.39 -1.21
C THR A 180 6.86 -26.07 0.19
N LEU A 181 6.51 -26.88 1.18
CA LEU A 181 7.01 -26.74 2.55
C LEU A 181 8.54 -26.87 2.62
N GLU A 182 9.14 -27.70 1.79
CA GLU A 182 10.60 -27.91 1.71
C GLU A 182 11.36 -26.62 1.36
N ASN A 183 10.75 -25.76 0.52
CA ASN A 183 11.35 -24.51 0.05
C ASN A 183 11.11 -23.33 1.01
N LEU A 184 10.43 -23.56 2.16
CA LEU A 184 10.09 -22.49 3.10
C LEU A 184 11.34 -21.82 3.69
N ALA A 185 12.37 -22.59 4.06
CA ALA A 185 13.58 -22.03 4.66
C ALA A 185 14.31 -21.08 3.69
N GLU A 186 14.41 -21.45 2.41
CA GLU A 186 14.98 -20.61 1.38
C GLU A 186 14.15 -19.34 1.16
N ALA A 187 12.82 -19.48 1.08
CA ALA A 187 11.93 -18.33 0.94
C ALA A 187 12.05 -17.34 2.12
N LEU A 188 12.21 -17.84 3.35
CA LEU A 188 12.45 -16.98 4.52
C LEU A 188 13.80 -16.25 4.45
N ALA A 189 14.85 -16.92 4.01
CA ALA A 189 16.16 -16.29 3.79
C ALA A 189 16.08 -15.17 2.74
N ARG A 190 15.44 -15.42 1.62
CA ARG A 190 15.21 -14.42 0.57
C ARG A 190 14.34 -13.26 1.03
N LYS A 191 13.33 -13.52 1.88
CA LYS A 191 12.54 -12.46 2.50
C LYS A 191 13.40 -11.55 3.37
N ASN A 192 14.28 -12.12 4.19
CA ASN A 192 15.16 -11.36 5.06
C ASN A 192 16.20 -10.55 4.26
N ALA A 193 16.62 -11.06 3.10
CA ALA A 193 17.46 -10.32 2.13
C ALA A 193 16.68 -9.24 1.35
N GLY A 194 15.36 -9.11 1.57
CA GLY A 194 14.52 -8.16 0.84
C GLY A 194 14.27 -8.52 -0.62
N GLU A 195 14.50 -9.75 -1.05
CA GLU A 195 14.43 -10.18 -2.45
C GLU A 195 13.03 -10.61 -2.89
N LEU A 196 12.15 -10.90 -1.94
CA LEU A 196 10.81 -11.38 -2.27
C LEU A 196 9.89 -10.28 -2.82
N ARG A 197 8.93 -10.71 -3.63
CA ARG A 197 7.85 -9.93 -4.22
C ARG A 197 6.50 -10.52 -3.82
N GLY A 198 5.52 -9.70 -3.57
CA GLY A 198 4.15 -10.12 -3.26
C GLY A 198 4.05 -10.99 -2.01
N ARG A 199 3.26 -12.06 -2.13
CA ARG A 199 2.98 -13.05 -1.09
C ARG A 199 3.64 -14.38 -1.42
N ILE A 200 4.00 -15.13 -0.39
CA ILE A 200 4.38 -16.54 -0.54
C ILE A 200 3.24 -17.40 0.01
N LEU A 201 2.74 -18.30 -0.82
CA LEU A 201 1.76 -19.32 -0.45
C LEU A 201 2.47 -20.66 -0.32
N VAL A 202 2.44 -21.25 0.87
CA VAL A 202 3.04 -22.58 1.09
C VAL A 202 1.96 -23.63 0.86
N ASN A 203 2.19 -24.49 -0.13
CA ASN A 203 1.35 -25.65 -0.37
C ASN A 203 1.77 -26.78 0.59
N LEU A 204 0.81 -27.25 1.39
CA LEU A 204 1.04 -28.31 2.40
C LEU A 204 0.65 -29.71 1.88
N THR A 205 0.15 -29.81 0.64
CA THR A 205 -0.36 -31.09 0.09
C THR A 205 0.64 -31.79 -0.83
N ASN A 206 1.82 -31.23 -1.02
CA ASN A 206 2.93 -31.83 -1.79
C ASN A 206 4.13 -32.03 -0.88
#